data_ef81d5aa0bbcf4a6c38ef073f67dd2a0
#
_entry.id   ef81d5aa0bbcf4a6c38ef073f67dd2a0
#
_cell.length_a   1.000
_cell.length_b   1.000
_cell.length_c   1.000
_cell.angle_alpha   90.00
_cell.angle_beta   90.00
_cell.angle_gamma   90.00
#
_symmetry.space_group_name_H-M   'P 1'
#
loop_
_entity.id
_entity.type
_entity.pdbx_description
1 polymer ?
#
loop_
_entity_poly.entity_id
_entity_poly.type
_entity_poly.pdbx_seq_one_letter_code
_entity_poly.pdbx_strand_id
1 'polypeptide(L)'
;MIKNPILKGFNPDPSIIRVEDDYYIATSTFEWYPGVQIHHSRDLMNWRLVAQPLNRAELLDMRGNPDSCGIWAPCLSFDNGLFYLIYTDVKRHDGSFKDSHNYLTTCTKIDGNWSSPIHLNSSGFDPSLFHDGDKKWFLNMIWDYRPGHNPFGGILLQEYCDKTKKLTGPIHNIFKGTKMGFTEAPHLYKRQEYYYLLTAEGGTEYDHCMTFARSKNIEGPYEVDPNGYFLTSKDNPNLKLQRAGHGDIVETPDGEIYAVHLCSRPINGLRRSPMGRETAIQKAYWDEDGWLKLEEGGNEPYETVSQVNLEPHPWTKEPQKLEFKIESLPNYFQWLRTPYPQNFYSLTEREGFLRLYGKQSLGNQFEQALI
;
A
#
# COMPACT_ATOMS: atom_id res chain seq x y z
N MET A 1 -24.45 1.71 2.85
CA MET A 1 -23.58 2.35 1.84
C MET A 1 -22.24 2.68 2.47
N ILE A 2 -21.15 2.40 1.77
CA ILE A 2 -19.78 2.73 2.18
C ILE A 2 -19.49 4.16 1.71
N LYS A 3 -18.95 5.00 2.58
CA LYS A 3 -18.56 6.38 2.26
C LYS A 3 -17.05 6.49 2.11
N ASN A 4 -16.61 6.96 0.96
CA ASN A 4 -15.19 7.19 0.64
C ASN A 4 -14.72 8.59 1.10
N PRO A 5 -13.41 8.72 1.45
CA PRO A 5 -12.44 7.64 1.63
C PRO A 5 -12.74 6.82 2.90
N ILE A 6 -12.42 5.52 2.84
CA ILE A 6 -12.58 4.60 3.99
C ILE A 6 -11.46 4.78 5.02
N LEU A 7 -10.25 5.11 4.58
CA LEU A 7 -9.14 5.52 5.45
C LEU A 7 -8.80 6.99 5.14
N LYS A 8 -9.15 7.85 6.09
CA LYS A 8 -8.93 9.30 5.96
C LYS A 8 -7.54 9.68 6.46
N GLY A 9 -6.98 10.75 5.91
CA GLY A 9 -5.64 11.20 6.23
C GLY A 9 -4.57 10.43 5.45
N PHE A 10 -3.33 10.45 5.93
CA PHE A 10 -2.21 9.86 5.21
C PHE A 10 -2.21 8.34 5.28
N ASN A 11 -2.89 7.72 4.32
CA ASN A 11 -2.99 6.27 4.14
C ASN A 11 -2.85 5.92 2.65
N PRO A 12 -1.64 6.08 2.07
CA PRO A 12 -1.40 5.86 0.64
C PRO A 12 -1.14 4.38 0.32
N ASP A 13 -1.25 4.06 -0.98
CA ASP A 13 -0.74 2.84 -1.60
C ASP A 13 -1.31 1.56 -0.91
N PRO A 14 -2.64 1.38 -0.89
CA PRO A 14 -3.27 0.30 -0.13
C PRO A 14 -3.08 -1.06 -0.79
N SER A 15 -2.73 -2.07 0.02
CA SER A 15 -2.86 -3.49 -0.31
C SER A 15 -3.86 -4.14 0.64
N ILE A 16 -4.82 -4.91 0.12
CA ILE A 16 -5.91 -5.51 0.89
C ILE A 16 -5.89 -7.03 0.79
N ILE A 17 -6.11 -7.69 1.93
CA ILE A 17 -6.36 -9.15 1.97
C ILE A 17 -7.56 -9.46 2.83
N ARG A 18 -8.13 -10.66 2.60
CA ARG A 18 -9.09 -11.32 3.49
C ARG A 18 -8.47 -12.58 4.07
N VAL A 19 -8.63 -12.75 5.38
CA VAL A 19 -8.29 -13.98 6.09
C VAL A 19 -9.52 -14.40 6.88
N GLU A 20 -10.19 -15.45 6.43
CA GLU A 20 -11.49 -15.87 6.97
C GLU A 20 -12.54 -14.74 6.91
N ASP A 21 -13.00 -14.22 8.06
CA ASP A 21 -13.96 -13.11 8.17
C ASP A 21 -13.30 -11.75 8.35
N ASP A 22 -11.99 -11.69 8.40
CA ASP A 22 -11.22 -10.49 8.70
C ASP A 22 -10.58 -9.90 7.43
N TYR A 23 -10.68 -8.59 7.26
CA TYR A 23 -10.07 -7.84 6.17
C TYR A 23 -8.95 -6.96 6.72
N TYR A 24 -7.83 -6.94 6.03
CA TYR A 24 -6.67 -6.14 6.42
C TYR A 24 -6.19 -5.29 5.26
N ILE A 25 -5.95 -3.99 5.53
CA ILE A 25 -5.32 -3.07 4.57
C ILE A 25 -3.98 -2.63 5.15
N ALA A 26 -2.90 -2.87 4.40
CA ALA A 26 -1.60 -2.29 4.67
C ALA A 26 -1.40 -1.02 3.83
N THR A 27 -0.82 0.03 4.43
CA THR A 27 -0.54 1.31 3.75
C THR A 27 0.88 1.78 3.98
N SER A 28 1.41 2.57 3.03
CA SER A 28 2.71 3.23 3.13
C SER A 28 2.75 4.22 4.30
N THR A 29 3.93 4.41 4.86
CA THR A 29 4.15 5.41 5.89
C THR A 29 5.25 6.41 5.53
N PHE A 30 5.97 6.16 4.45
CA PHE A 30 7.10 7.01 4.05
C PHE A 30 8.08 7.18 5.22
N GLU A 31 8.47 8.40 5.56
CA GLU A 31 9.37 8.71 6.68
C GLU A 31 8.71 8.63 8.06
N TRP A 32 7.40 8.36 8.15
CA TRP A 32 6.70 8.25 9.42
C TRP A 32 6.95 6.89 10.08
N TYR A 33 7.37 6.93 11.34
CA TYR A 33 7.67 5.77 12.17
C TYR A 33 6.61 5.61 13.27
N PRO A 34 6.15 4.40 13.63
CA PRO A 34 6.56 3.08 13.08
C PRO A 34 6.11 2.87 11.63
N GLY A 35 6.87 2.02 10.89
CA GLY A 35 6.63 1.75 9.49
C GLY A 35 5.51 0.75 9.23
N VAL A 36 4.78 0.96 8.14
CA VAL A 36 3.55 0.30 7.72
C VAL A 36 2.42 0.47 8.74
N GLN A 37 1.27 0.91 8.28
CA GLN A 37 0.03 0.82 9.06
C GLN A 37 -0.80 -0.33 8.52
N ILE A 38 -1.30 -1.22 9.41
CA ILE A 38 -2.25 -2.26 9.07
C ILE A 38 -3.58 -1.95 9.72
N HIS A 39 -4.59 -1.73 8.90
CA HIS A 39 -5.96 -1.49 9.31
C HIS A 39 -6.78 -2.78 9.20
N HIS A 40 -7.74 -2.98 10.10
CA HIS A 40 -8.58 -4.15 10.21
C HIS A 40 -10.05 -3.79 10.12
N SER A 41 -10.82 -4.58 9.38
CA SER A 41 -12.27 -4.52 9.28
C SER A 41 -12.87 -5.92 9.21
N ARG A 42 -14.15 -6.05 9.57
CA ARG A 42 -14.96 -7.26 9.33
C ARG A 42 -16.16 -7.00 8.41
N ASP A 43 -16.31 -5.76 7.96
CA ASP A 43 -17.46 -5.32 7.15
C ASP A 43 -17.09 -4.37 6.00
N LEU A 44 -15.79 -4.16 5.74
CA LEU A 44 -15.25 -3.23 4.73
C LEU A 44 -15.67 -1.75 4.91
N MET A 45 -16.48 -1.45 5.94
CA MET A 45 -16.98 -0.09 6.23
C MET A 45 -16.30 0.51 7.45
N ASN A 46 -16.12 -0.30 8.48
CA ASN A 46 -15.59 0.13 9.78
C ASN A 46 -14.16 -0.39 9.93
N TRP A 47 -13.20 0.52 9.95
CA TRP A 47 -11.78 0.21 10.00
C TRP A 47 -11.15 0.74 11.28
N ARG A 48 -10.20 -0.02 11.83
CA ARG A 48 -9.34 0.40 12.94
C ARG A 48 -7.88 0.06 12.64
N LEU A 49 -6.96 0.87 13.12
CA LEU A 49 -5.53 0.54 13.09
C LEU A 49 -5.25 -0.59 14.08
N VAL A 50 -4.71 -1.73 13.62
CA VAL A 50 -4.49 -2.92 14.44
C VAL A 50 -3.01 -3.19 14.66
N ALA A 51 -2.13 -2.87 13.71
CA ALA A 51 -0.71 -3.13 13.82
C ALA A 51 0.15 -2.12 13.06
N GLN A 52 1.37 -1.96 13.57
CA GLN A 52 2.47 -1.25 12.91
C GLN A 52 3.69 -2.19 12.97
N PRO A 53 3.88 -3.03 11.95
CA PRO A 53 4.86 -4.12 11.96
C PRO A 53 6.29 -3.70 12.23
N LEU A 54 6.72 -2.56 11.66
CA LEU A 54 8.11 -2.11 11.67
C LEU A 54 8.34 -1.11 12.81
N ASN A 55 8.25 -1.59 14.05
CA ASN A 55 8.20 -0.78 15.27
C ASN A 55 9.40 -0.93 16.21
N ARG A 56 10.47 -1.55 15.74
CA ARG A 56 11.72 -1.73 16.51
C ARG A 56 12.92 -1.40 15.63
N ALA A 57 14.01 -0.95 16.25
CA ALA A 57 15.23 -0.55 15.52
C ALA A 57 15.81 -1.66 14.62
N GLU A 58 15.67 -2.92 15.06
CA GLU A 58 16.12 -4.10 14.28
C GLU A 58 15.27 -4.35 13.03
N LEU A 59 14.04 -3.81 12.99
CA LEU A 59 13.12 -3.96 11.86
C LEU A 59 13.19 -2.75 10.92
N LEU A 60 13.37 -1.55 11.47
CA LEU A 60 13.39 -0.32 10.70
C LEU A 60 14.14 0.80 11.44
N ASP A 61 15.12 1.39 10.80
CA ASP A 61 15.74 2.66 11.20
C ASP A 61 15.85 3.56 9.97
N MET A 62 15.08 4.65 9.97
CA MET A 62 15.02 5.59 8.85
C MET A 62 15.79 6.88 9.11
N ARG A 63 16.58 6.94 10.18
CA ARG A 63 17.42 8.13 10.44
C ARG A 63 18.37 8.38 9.26
N GLY A 64 18.40 9.62 8.79
CA GLY A 64 19.17 10.02 7.62
C GLY A 64 18.41 9.89 6.28
N ASN A 65 17.24 9.26 6.25
CA ASN A 65 16.43 9.25 5.04
C ASN A 65 15.93 10.66 4.70
N PRO A 66 16.00 11.10 3.43
CA PRO A 66 15.39 12.34 2.97
C PRO A 66 13.86 12.35 3.12
N ASP A 67 13.26 13.51 2.96
CA ASP A 67 11.80 13.65 2.90
C ASP A 67 11.21 12.82 1.77
N SER A 68 10.02 12.28 1.97
CA SER A 68 9.31 11.39 1.06
C SER A 68 10.01 10.05 0.77
N CYS A 69 11.08 9.71 1.47
CA CYS A 69 11.69 8.38 1.48
C CYS A 69 11.12 7.49 2.61
N GLY A 70 11.71 6.35 2.87
CA GLY A 70 11.25 5.40 3.88
C GLY A 70 10.35 4.32 3.31
N ILE A 71 9.25 4.01 3.94
CA ILE A 71 8.43 2.84 3.61
C ILE A 71 7.40 3.15 2.53
N TRP A 72 7.59 2.54 1.36
CA TRP A 72 6.70 2.63 0.21
C TRP A 72 5.99 1.32 -0.07
N ALA A 73 4.74 1.43 -0.54
CA ALA A 73 3.90 0.39 -1.11
C ALA A 73 4.06 -1.00 -0.48
N PRO A 74 3.63 -1.17 0.79
CA PRO A 74 3.61 -2.49 1.40
C PRO A 74 2.55 -3.36 0.73
N CYS A 75 2.89 -4.62 0.47
CA CYS A 75 1.94 -5.64 0.07
C CYS A 75 1.81 -6.68 1.19
N LEU A 76 0.57 -6.90 1.63
CA LEU A 76 0.24 -7.93 2.61
C LEU A 76 -0.32 -9.15 1.89
N SER A 77 0.10 -10.35 2.28
CA SER A 77 -0.46 -11.59 1.80
C SER A 77 -0.52 -12.64 2.93
N PHE A 78 -1.31 -13.69 2.75
CA PHE A 78 -1.47 -14.74 3.76
C PHE A 78 -1.49 -16.11 3.08
N ASP A 79 -0.69 -17.03 3.60
CA ASP A 79 -0.63 -18.41 3.11
C ASP A 79 -0.23 -19.36 4.25
N ASN A 80 -0.91 -20.50 4.34
CA ASN A 80 -0.59 -21.56 5.31
C ASN A 80 -0.43 -21.08 6.76
N GLY A 81 -1.30 -20.19 7.24
CA GLY A 81 -1.29 -19.69 8.61
C GLY A 81 -0.21 -18.61 8.88
N LEU A 82 0.42 -18.08 7.85
CA LEU A 82 1.47 -17.09 7.95
C LEU A 82 1.13 -15.84 7.14
N PHE A 83 1.23 -14.68 7.78
CA PHE A 83 1.21 -13.39 7.10
C PHE A 83 2.60 -13.10 6.52
N TYR A 84 2.62 -12.60 5.29
CA TYR A 84 3.79 -12.10 4.58
C TYR A 84 3.58 -10.61 4.34
N LEU A 85 4.52 -9.80 4.75
CA LEU A 85 4.55 -8.37 4.47
C LEU A 85 5.80 -8.06 3.65
N ILE A 86 5.58 -7.62 2.41
CA ILE A 86 6.66 -7.12 1.55
C ILE A 86 6.53 -5.61 1.46
N TYR A 87 7.66 -4.90 1.43
CA TYR A 87 7.70 -3.44 1.36
C TYR A 87 9.00 -2.97 0.75
N THR A 88 9.01 -1.74 0.24
CA THR A 88 10.25 -1.05 -0.14
C THR A 88 10.69 -0.11 0.97
N ASP A 89 11.95 -0.20 1.39
CA ASP A 89 12.61 0.86 2.18
C ASP A 89 13.43 1.72 1.23
N VAL A 90 12.95 2.92 0.96
CA VAL A 90 13.57 3.88 0.04
C VAL A 90 14.51 4.78 0.82
N LYS A 91 15.79 4.72 0.48
CA LYS A 91 16.84 5.56 1.09
C LYS A 91 17.06 6.87 0.33
N ARG A 92 16.78 6.84 -0.97
CA ARG A 92 16.87 8.01 -1.84
C ARG A 92 15.95 7.83 -3.06
N HIS A 93 15.17 8.86 -3.40
CA HIS A 93 14.29 8.82 -4.58
C HIS A 93 14.62 9.85 -5.66
N ASP A 94 15.40 10.88 -5.34
CA ASP A 94 15.80 11.94 -6.27
C ASP A 94 16.97 11.51 -7.17
N GLY A 95 17.07 12.15 -8.32
CA GLY A 95 18.12 11.87 -9.29
C GLY A 95 17.92 10.58 -10.08
N SER A 96 18.94 10.21 -10.85
CA SER A 96 18.88 9.06 -11.76
C SER A 96 18.96 7.72 -11.03
N PHE A 97 19.62 7.67 -9.88
CA PHE A 97 19.79 6.47 -9.08
C PHE A 97 18.85 6.52 -7.88
N LYS A 98 17.80 5.69 -7.91
CA LYS A 98 16.96 5.47 -6.74
C LYS A 98 17.61 4.39 -5.88
N ASP A 99 17.77 4.69 -4.59
CA ASP A 99 18.25 3.72 -3.61
C ASP A 99 17.05 3.11 -2.89
N SER A 100 16.53 2.02 -3.44
CA SER A 100 15.31 1.34 -2.98
C SER A 100 15.60 -0.14 -2.73
N HIS A 101 15.18 -0.63 -1.58
CA HIS A 101 15.44 -2.00 -1.13
C HIS A 101 14.13 -2.70 -0.78
N ASN A 102 13.85 -3.82 -1.41
CA ASN A 102 12.67 -4.63 -1.15
C ASN A 102 12.95 -5.67 -0.07
N TYR A 103 12.11 -5.67 0.96
CA TYR A 103 12.22 -6.57 2.10
C TYR A 103 10.94 -7.38 2.28
N LEU A 104 11.09 -8.54 2.91
CA LEU A 104 10.01 -9.40 3.36
C LEU A 104 10.16 -9.68 4.86
N THR A 105 9.05 -9.57 5.60
CA THR A 105 8.93 -10.03 6.98
C THR A 105 7.65 -10.84 7.15
N THR A 106 7.60 -11.72 8.14
CA THR A 106 6.48 -12.65 8.36
C THR A 106 6.03 -12.67 9.81
N CYS A 107 4.74 -12.99 10.04
CA CYS A 107 4.18 -13.19 11.36
C CYS A 107 3.01 -14.17 11.32
N THR A 108 2.79 -14.93 12.38
CA THR A 108 1.62 -15.82 12.51
C THR A 108 0.36 -15.09 12.97
N LYS A 109 0.50 -13.90 13.56
CA LYS A 109 -0.61 -13.03 13.99
C LYS A 109 -0.37 -11.64 13.50
N ILE A 110 -1.43 -10.98 13.00
CA ILE A 110 -1.32 -9.65 12.41
C ILE A 110 -0.76 -8.60 13.37
N ASP A 111 -1.09 -8.68 14.63
CA ASP A 111 -0.64 -7.84 15.74
C ASP A 111 0.52 -8.44 16.55
N GLY A 112 1.15 -9.49 16.03
CA GLY A 112 2.23 -10.22 16.68
C GLY A 112 3.61 -9.63 16.46
N ASN A 113 4.61 -10.42 16.86
CA ASN A 113 6.02 -10.07 16.66
C ASN A 113 6.48 -10.48 15.26
N TRP A 114 6.65 -9.52 14.38
CA TRP A 114 7.13 -9.73 13.03
C TRP A 114 8.61 -10.14 13.00
N SER A 115 8.95 -11.04 12.09
CA SER A 115 10.32 -11.57 11.96
C SER A 115 11.30 -10.49 11.51
N SER A 116 12.61 -10.73 11.68
CA SER A 116 13.64 -9.88 11.08
C SER A 116 13.44 -9.81 9.56
N PRO A 117 13.57 -8.63 8.95
CA PRO A 117 13.39 -8.45 7.52
C PRO A 117 14.42 -9.23 6.71
N ILE A 118 13.96 -9.83 5.62
CA ILE A 118 14.78 -10.51 4.63
C ILE A 118 14.91 -9.58 3.43
N HIS A 119 16.12 -9.18 3.08
CA HIS A 119 16.36 -8.44 1.85
C HIS A 119 16.13 -9.35 0.64
N LEU A 120 15.30 -8.90 -0.31
CA LEU A 120 14.97 -9.64 -1.53
C LEU A 120 15.79 -9.14 -2.73
N ASN A 121 15.62 -7.89 -3.11
CA ASN A 121 16.38 -7.23 -4.17
C ASN A 121 16.35 -5.70 -4.02
N SER A 122 17.07 -5.02 -4.92
CA SER A 122 17.15 -3.55 -4.98
C SER A 122 16.97 -3.04 -6.41
N SER A 123 16.13 -3.73 -7.21
CA SER A 123 15.96 -3.42 -8.63
C SER A 123 14.91 -2.35 -8.92
N GLY A 124 14.16 -1.93 -7.92
CA GLY A 124 13.07 -0.97 -8.04
C GLY A 124 12.19 -0.99 -6.79
N PHE A 125 10.90 -0.72 -6.92
CA PHE A 125 9.98 -0.53 -5.80
C PHE A 125 8.59 -1.12 -6.09
N ASP A 126 7.62 -0.90 -5.20
CA ASP A 126 6.26 -1.41 -5.24
C ASP A 126 6.22 -2.94 -5.38
N PRO A 127 6.72 -3.67 -4.38
CA PRO A 127 6.78 -5.11 -4.46
C PRO A 127 5.46 -5.76 -4.07
N SER A 128 5.17 -6.93 -4.64
CA SER A 128 4.09 -7.80 -4.19
C SER A 128 4.50 -9.27 -4.17
N LEU A 129 3.70 -10.10 -3.48
CA LEU A 129 3.89 -11.55 -3.42
C LEU A 129 2.59 -12.25 -3.80
N PHE A 130 2.64 -13.04 -4.85
CA PHE A 130 1.55 -13.85 -5.31
C PHE A 130 1.77 -15.32 -4.96
N HIS A 131 0.77 -15.97 -4.36
CA HIS A 131 0.79 -17.39 -4.01
C HIS A 131 0.05 -18.20 -5.08
N ASP A 132 0.73 -19.16 -5.74
CA ASP A 132 0.18 -20.04 -6.75
C ASP A 132 0.47 -21.50 -6.39
N GLY A 133 -0.40 -22.10 -5.59
CA GLY A 133 -0.18 -23.44 -5.03
C GLY A 133 1.07 -23.49 -4.15
N ASP A 134 2.01 -24.38 -4.50
CA ASP A 134 3.26 -24.52 -3.75
C ASP A 134 4.32 -23.45 -4.10
N LYS A 135 4.04 -22.58 -5.07
CA LYS A 135 4.96 -21.55 -5.52
C LYS A 135 4.57 -20.17 -5.00
N LYS A 136 5.57 -19.36 -4.78
CA LYS A 136 5.41 -17.93 -4.46
C LYS A 136 6.16 -17.12 -5.49
N TRP A 137 5.50 -16.10 -6.01
CA TRP A 137 6.02 -15.23 -7.05
C TRP A 137 6.15 -13.80 -6.52
N PHE A 138 7.37 -13.33 -6.51
CA PHE A 138 7.69 -11.96 -6.18
C PHE A 138 7.62 -11.09 -7.43
N LEU A 139 6.96 -9.94 -7.31
CA LEU A 139 6.88 -8.93 -8.35
C LEU A 139 7.41 -7.60 -7.82
N ASN A 140 7.98 -6.79 -8.69
CA ASN A 140 8.22 -5.36 -8.45
C ASN A 140 8.38 -4.62 -9.79
N MET A 141 8.14 -3.32 -9.81
CA MET A 141 8.57 -2.51 -10.95
C MET A 141 10.09 -2.38 -10.95
N ILE A 142 10.72 -2.39 -12.13
CA ILE A 142 12.16 -2.12 -12.27
C ILE A 142 12.43 -0.65 -12.55
N TRP A 143 13.33 -0.04 -11.78
CA TRP A 143 13.87 1.28 -12.07
C TRP A 143 15.08 1.17 -12.98
N ASP A 144 14.93 1.56 -14.27
CA ASP A 144 16.01 1.55 -15.25
C ASP A 144 16.73 2.91 -15.28
N TYR A 145 17.87 2.98 -14.61
CA TYR A 145 18.66 4.20 -14.48
C TYR A 145 19.55 4.51 -15.70
N ARG A 146 19.58 3.63 -16.72
CA ARG A 146 20.47 3.79 -17.87
C ARG A 146 20.04 5.01 -18.71
N PRO A 147 20.98 5.87 -19.12
CA PRO A 147 20.67 7.04 -19.95
C PRO A 147 19.94 6.64 -21.24
N GLY A 148 18.86 7.36 -21.56
CA GLY A 148 18.05 7.13 -22.78
C GLY A 148 17.04 5.97 -22.66
N HIS A 149 16.99 5.25 -21.55
CA HIS A 149 15.96 4.26 -21.25
C HIS A 149 14.77 4.89 -20.53
N ASN A 150 13.62 4.23 -20.62
CA ASN A 150 12.48 4.58 -19.77
C ASN A 150 12.79 4.17 -18.32
N PRO A 151 12.77 5.10 -17.33
CA PRO A 151 13.03 4.77 -15.94
C PRO A 151 12.07 3.71 -15.39
N PHE A 152 10.81 3.70 -15.81
CA PHE A 152 9.84 2.65 -15.51
C PHE A 152 10.02 1.51 -16.50
N GLY A 153 10.99 0.63 -16.22
CA GLY A 153 11.49 -0.38 -17.16
C GLY A 153 10.57 -1.60 -17.33
N GLY A 154 9.47 -1.67 -16.56
CA GLY A 154 8.48 -2.74 -16.61
C GLY A 154 8.32 -3.45 -15.27
N ILE A 155 7.54 -4.51 -15.28
CA ILE A 155 7.22 -5.35 -14.11
C ILE A 155 8.06 -6.62 -14.18
N LEU A 156 8.85 -6.84 -13.15
CA LEU A 156 9.62 -8.07 -12.97
C LEU A 156 8.83 -9.12 -12.20
N LEU A 157 9.03 -10.38 -12.56
CA LEU A 157 8.51 -11.57 -11.90
C LEU A 157 9.70 -12.50 -11.60
N GLN A 158 9.78 -12.99 -10.36
CA GLN A 158 10.77 -14.00 -9.96
C GLN A 158 10.20 -14.90 -8.87
N GLU A 159 10.56 -16.18 -8.86
CA GLU A 159 10.13 -17.12 -7.81
C GLU A 159 10.81 -16.79 -6.47
N TYR A 160 10.02 -16.80 -5.39
CA TYR A 160 10.51 -16.73 -4.01
C TYR A 160 10.45 -18.12 -3.37
N CYS A 161 11.55 -18.54 -2.75
CA CYS A 161 11.64 -19.83 -2.08
C CYS A 161 11.65 -19.66 -0.55
N ASP A 162 10.58 -20.11 0.13
CA ASP A 162 10.45 -20.04 1.59
C ASP A 162 11.56 -20.79 2.32
N LYS A 163 12.03 -21.93 1.77
CA LYS A 163 13.06 -22.76 2.41
C LYS A 163 14.41 -22.06 2.49
N THR A 164 14.79 -21.38 1.41
CA THR A 164 16.05 -20.65 1.31
C THR A 164 15.93 -19.19 1.71
N LYS A 165 14.71 -18.68 1.82
CA LYS A 165 14.37 -17.25 2.06
C LYS A 165 15.03 -16.32 1.04
N LYS A 166 15.01 -16.73 -0.24
CA LYS A 166 15.65 -16.00 -1.35
C LYS A 166 14.78 -16.03 -2.60
N LEU A 167 14.98 -15.03 -3.46
CA LEU A 167 14.56 -15.10 -4.84
C LEU A 167 15.38 -16.12 -5.60
N THR A 168 14.76 -16.92 -6.45
CA THR A 168 15.36 -18.06 -7.18
C THR A 168 14.87 -18.11 -8.62
N GLY A 169 15.62 -18.82 -9.46
CA GLY A 169 15.24 -18.98 -10.86
C GLY A 169 15.44 -17.73 -11.71
N PRO A 170 14.95 -17.75 -12.96
CA PRO A 170 15.09 -16.64 -13.88
C PRO A 170 14.23 -15.42 -13.46
N ILE A 171 14.66 -14.23 -13.91
CA ILE A 171 13.91 -13.00 -13.78
C ILE A 171 13.21 -12.74 -15.11
N HIS A 172 11.90 -12.58 -15.09
CA HIS A 172 11.08 -12.27 -16.26
C HIS A 172 10.58 -10.83 -16.19
N ASN A 173 10.73 -10.05 -17.27
CA ASN A 173 10.03 -8.78 -17.42
C ASN A 173 8.71 -9.08 -18.12
N ILE A 174 7.62 -9.21 -17.35
CA ILE A 174 6.34 -9.71 -17.82
C ILE A 174 5.43 -8.65 -18.45
N PHE A 175 5.67 -7.37 -18.13
CA PHE A 175 4.81 -6.29 -18.61
C PHE A 175 5.57 -4.95 -18.62
N LYS A 176 5.43 -4.19 -19.71
CA LYS A 176 6.12 -2.90 -19.87
C LYS A 176 5.18 -1.70 -19.78
N GLY A 177 3.94 -1.94 -19.38
CA GLY A 177 2.92 -0.90 -19.25
C GLY A 177 2.21 -0.56 -20.56
N THR A 178 1.32 0.41 -20.46
CA THR A 178 0.57 0.98 -21.56
C THR A 178 1.19 2.29 -22.05
N LYS A 179 0.49 2.98 -22.96
CA LYS A 179 0.88 4.34 -23.41
C LYS A 179 0.82 5.39 -22.31
N MET A 180 0.11 5.11 -21.19
CA MET A 180 0.06 6.01 -20.04
C MET A 180 1.44 6.15 -19.41
N GLY A 181 2.21 5.06 -19.31
CA GLY A 181 3.53 5.05 -18.71
C GLY A 181 3.52 5.13 -17.19
N PHE A 182 4.69 5.22 -16.57
CA PHE A 182 4.88 5.19 -15.12
C PHE A 182 4.24 3.93 -14.48
N THR A 183 4.48 2.77 -15.10
CA THR A 183 3.88 1.50 -14.69
C THR A 183 4.54 0.97 -13.43
N GLU A 184 3.75 0.84 -12.36
CA GLU A 184 4.18 0.48 -11.02
C GLU A 184 3.10 -0.34 -10.29
N ALA A 185 3.29 -0.66 -9.01
CA ALA A 185 2.31 -1.32 -8.13
C ALA A 185 1.70 -2.61 -8.71
N PRO A 186 2.51 -3.62 -9.09
CA PRO A 186 1.98 -4.84 -9.66
C PRO A 186 1.34 -5.74 -8.61
N HIS A 187 0.11 -6.23 -8.87
CA HIS A 187 -0.53 -7.32 -8.15
C HIS A 187 -1.00 -8.39 -9.12
N LEU A 188 -0.78 -9.67 -8.77
CA LEU A 188 -1.26 -10.80 -9.56
C LEU A 188 -2.44 -11.50 -8.87
N TYR A 189 -3.40 -11.92 -9.69
CA TYR A 189 -4.53 -12.73 -9.27
C TYR A 189 -4.72 -13.87 -10.25
N LYS A 190 -5.24 -14.99 -9.77
CA LYS A 190 -5.60 -16.14 -10.63
C LYS A 190 -7.09 -16.35 -10.60
N ARG A 191 -7.70 -16.33 -11.78
CA ARG A 191 -9.13 -16.62 -11.94
C ARG A 191 -9.35 -17.47 -13.18
N GLN A 192 -9.99 -18.63 -13.01
CA GLN A 192 -10.15 -19.60 -14.06
C GLN A 192 -8.78 -19.98 -14.69
N GLU A 193 -8.65 -19.82 -16.01
CA GLU A 193 -7.42 -20.14 -16.75
C GLU A 193 -6.45 -18.95 -16.92
N TYR A 194 -6.79 -17.77 -16.34
CA TYR A 194 -6.00 -16.56 -16.52
C TYR A 194 -5.31 -16.10 -15.23
N TYR A 195 -4.12 -15.56 -15.42
CA TYR A 195 -3.44 -14.68 -14.49
C TYR A 195 -3.79 -13.24 -14.87
N TYR A 196 -4.27 -12.48 -13.91
CA TYR A 196 -4.59 -11.06 -14.06
C TYR A 196 -3.53 -10.24 -13.36
N LEU A 197 -2.95 -9.30 -14.10
CA LEU A 197 -2.00 -8.34 -13.58
C LEU A 197 -2.69 -6.98 -13.44
N LEU A 198 -2.80 -6.51 -12.21
CA LEU A 198 -3.19 -5.15 -11.90
C LEU A 198 -1.92 -4.30 -11.78
N THR A 199 -1.92 -3.10 -12.36
CA THR A 199 -0.84 -2.11 -12.20
C THR A 199 -1.41 -0.72 -12.00
N ALA A 200 -0.64 0.16 -11.36
CA ALA A 200 -0.85 1.59 -11.41
C ALA A 200 -0.07 2.19 -12.57
N GLU A 201 -0.61 3.23 -13.19
CA GLU A 201 0.04 3.98 -14.27
C GLU A 201 -0.25 5.48 -14.14
N GLY A 202 0.46 6.31 -14.91
CA GLY A 202 0.28 7.78 -14.94
C GLY A 202 0.96 8.52 -13.79
N GLY A 203 1.65 7.80 -12.89
CA GLY A 203 2.22 8.36 -11.67
C GLY A 203 1.15 8.83 -10.68
N THR A 204 1.53 9.23 -9.48
CA THR A 204 0.61 9.58 -8.38
C THR A 204 -0.02 10.97 -8.48
N GLU A 205 -0.03 11.56 -9.68
CA GLU A 205 -0.63 12.86 -9.98
C GLU A 205 -2.03 12.71 -10.61
N TYR A 206 -2.48 13.68 -11.39
CA TYR A 206 -3.85 13.73 -11.92
C TYR A 206 -4.12 12.74 -13.05
N ASP A 207 -3.08 12.19 -13.68
CA ASP A 207 -3.19 11.14 -14.70
C ASP A 207 -3.20 9.72 -14.13
N HIS A 208 -3.17 9.59 -12.79
CA HIS A 208 -3.13 8.31 -12.10
C HIS A 208 -4.29 7.40 -12.46
N CYS A 209 -4.02 6.13 -12.66
CA CYS A 209 -5.03 5.13 -13.01
C CYS A 209 -4.64 3.72 -12.56
N MET A 210 -5.62 2.82 -12.57
CA MET A 210 -5.44 1.37 -12.42
C MET A 210 -5.69 0.70 -13.77
N THR A 211 -4.79 -0.19 -14.17
CA THR A 211 -4.83 -0.92 -15.43
C THR A 211 -4.82 -2.41 -15.18
N PHE A 212 -5.70 -3.17 -15.86
CA PHE A 212 -5.67 -4.63 -15.87
C PHE A 212 -5.10 -5.17 -17.17
N ALA A 213 -4.30 -6.22 -17.03
CA ALA A 213 -3.88 -7.06 -18.13
C ALA A 213 -4.02 -8.54 -17.72
N ARG A 214 -4.17 -9.46 -18.67
CA ARG A 214 -4.30 -10.89 -18.39
C ARG A 214 -3.44 -11.75 -19.30
N SER A 215 -3.09 -12.95 -18.82
CA SER A 215 -2.39 -13.96 -19.60
C SER A 215 -2.76 -15.37 -19.12
N LYS A 216 -2.70 -16.36 -20.00
CA LYS A 216 -2.81 -17.79 -19.61
C LYS A 216 -1.51 -18.32 -18.98
N ASN A 217 -0.40 -17.64 -19.18
CA ASN A 217 0.89 -17.97 -18.59
C ASN A 217 1.31 -16.85 -17.62
N ILE A 218 1.81 -17.23 -16.46
CA ILE A 218 2.26 -16.25 -15.46
C ILE A 218 3.40 -15.35 -15.98
N GLU A 219 4.22 -15.87 -16.87
CA GLU A 219 5.32 -15.13 -17.52
C GLU A 219 4.84 -14.25 -18.70
N GLY A 220 3.56 -14.30 -19.05
CA GLY A 220 2.97 -13.57 -20.16
C GLY A 220 2.98 -14.35 -21.49
N PRO A 221 2.75 -13.66 -22.63
CA PRO A 221 2.48 -12.23 -22.75
C PRO A 221 1.13 -11.83 -22.14
N TYR A 222 1.07 -10.62 -21.55
CA TYR A 222 -0.14 -10.06 -20.96
C TYR A 222 -0.89 -9.18 -21.96
N GLU A 223 -2.18 -9.46 -22.14
CA GLU A 223 -3.12 -8.68 -22.94
C GLU A 223 -3.79 -7.63 -22.04
N VAL A 224 -3.70 -6.35 -22.41
CA VAL A 224 -4.35 -5.26 -21.68
C VAL A 224 -5.86 -5.26 -21.93
N ASP A 225 -6.67 -4.89 -20.93
CA ASP A 225 -8.11 -4.70 -21.07
C ASP A 225 -8.40 -3.74 -22.25
N PRO A 226 -9.09 -4.21 -23.32
CA PRO A 226 -9.38 -3.40 -24.49
C PRO A 226 -10.30 -2.20 -24.18
N ASN A 227 -11.02 -2.23 -23.06
CA ASN A 227 -11.91 -1.16 -22.62
C ASN A 227 -11.16 -0.01 -21.89
N GLY A 228 -9.84 -0.13 -21.68
CA GLY A 228 -9.00 0.91 -21.11
C GLY A 228 -8.79 0.75 -19.61
N TYR A 229 -8.74 1.87 -18.89
CA TYR A 229 -8.44 1.87 -17.46
C TYR A 229 -9.62 1.34 -16.63
N PHE A 230 -9.32 0.49 -15.66
CA PHE A 230 -10.29 0.01 -14.70
C PHE A 230 -10.81 1.15 -13.81
N LEU A 231 -9.89 2.02 -13.34
CA LEU A 231 -10.21 3.13 -12.46
C LEU A 231 -9.30 4.32 -12.75
N THR A 232 -9.88 5.51 -12.86
CA THR A 232 -9.13 6.78 -12.95
C THR A 232 -10.07 7.97 -12.71
N SER A 233 -9.51 9.08 -12.27
CA SER A 233 -10.21 10.38 -12.18
C SER A 233 -9.68 11.41 -13.18
N LYS A 234 -8.77 11.02 -14.06
CA LYS A 234 -7.97 11.93 -14.89
C LYS A 234 -8.79 12.83 -15.83
N ASP A 235 -9.89 12.31 -16.36
CA ASP A 235 -10.68 13.01 -17.37
C ASP A 235 -11.80 13.88 -16.77
N ASN A 236 -11.98 13.83 -15.42
CA ASN A 236 -13.03 14.59 -14.75
C ASN A 236 -12.48 15.36 -13.52
N PRO A 237 -12.06 16.62 -13.72
CA PRO A 237 -11.51 17.46 -12.65
C PRO A 237 -12.54 17.88 -11.58
N ASN A 238 -13.84 17.60 -11.80
CA ASN A 238 -14.92 17.95 -10.86
C ASN A 238 -15.19 16.85 -9.83
N LEU A 239 -14.61 15.66 -9.99
CA LEU A 239 -14.72 14.60 -8.99
C LEU A 239 -14.09 15.05 -7.67
N LYS A 240 -14.69 14.67 -6.56
CA LYS A 240 -14.09 14.91 -5.24
C LYS A 240 -12.94 13.98 -4.93
N LEU A 241 -12.98 12.75 -5.46
CA LEU A 241 -11.88 11.79 -5.37
C LEU A 241 -11.02 11.95 -6.62
N GLN A 242 -9.85 12.55 -6.44
CA GLN A 242 -8.89 12.79 -7.50
C GLN A 242 -7.67 11.88 -7.35
N ARG A 243 -6.82 11.81 -8.39
CA ARG A 243 -5.59 11.01 -8.41
C ARG A 243 -5.84 9.53 -8.09
N ALA A 244 -6.98 9.01 -8.55
CA ALA A 244 -7.42 7.65 -8.26
C ALA A 244 -6.59 6.64 -9.05
N GLY A 245 -5.86 5.79 -8.34
CA GLY A 245 -4.98 4.76 -8.89
C GLY A 245 -4.35 3.95 -7.77
N HIS A 246 -3.32 3.17 -8.07
CA HIS A 246 -2.58 2.33 -7.13
C HIS A 246 -3.49 1.65 -6.11
N GLY A 247 -3.81 0.38 -6.33
CA GLY A 247 -4.74 -0.33 -5.46
C GLY A 247 -4.63 -1.84 -5.60
N ASP A 248 -5.54 -2.51 -4.94
CA ASP A 248 -5.59 -3.95 -4.79
C ASP A 248 -7.04 -4.41 -4.74
N ILE A 249 -7.33 -5.69 -4.96
CA ILE A 249 -8.69 -6.23 -4.93
C ILE A 249 -8.85 -7.33 -3.89
N VAL A 250 -10.07 -7.45 -3.35
CA VAL A 250 -10.46 -8.49 -2.42
C VAL A 250 -11.83 -9.04 -2.78
N GLU A 251 -12.02 -10.33 -2.54
CA GLU A 251 -13.30 -11.03 -2.69
C GLU A 251 -13.89 -11.39 -1.33
N THR A 252 -15.20 -11.12 -1.15
CA THR A 252 -15.94 -11.51 0.05
C THR A 252 -16.29 -13.01 0.01
N PRO A 253 -16.74 -13.62 1.13
CA PRO A 253 -17.19 -15.00 1.15
C PRO A 253 -18.33 -15.29 0.14
N ASP A 254 -19.17 -14.31 -0.14
CA ASP A 254 -20.30 -14.40 -1.07
C ASP A 254 -19.92 -14.11 -2.53
N GLY A 255 -18.63 -13.87 -2.82
CA GLY A 255 -18.12 -13.62 -4.16
C GLY A 255 -18.26 -12.16 -4.64
N GLU A 256 -18.63 -11.21 -3.77
CA GLU A 256 -18.57 -9.79 -4.11
C GLU A 256 -17.12 -9.31 -4.16
N ILE A 257 -16.79 -8.47 -5.13
CA ILE A 257 -15.44 -7.98 -5.34
C ILE A 257 -15.37 -6.50 -4.98
N TYR A 258 -14.34 -6.16 -4.24
CA TYR A 258 -14.02 -4.77 -3.88
C TYR A 258 -12.58 -4.42 -4.25
N ALA A 259 -12.40 -3.25 -4.83
CA ALA A 259 -11.11 -2.67 -5.16
C ALA A 259 -10.82 -1.51 -4.20
N VAL A 260 -9.74 -1.59 -3.44
CA VAL A 260 -9.20 -0.43 -2.73
C VAL A 260 -8.25 0.32 -3.63
N HIS A 261 -8.18 1.63 -3.46
CA HIS A 261 -7.29 2.46 -4.26
C HIS A 261 -6.87 3.73 -3.55
N LEU A 262 -5.72 4.23 -3.91
CA LEU A 262 -5.26 5.56 -3.52
C LEU A 262 -6.18 6.63 -4.11
N CYS A 263 -6.46 7.67 -3.34
CA CYS A 263 -7.12 8.88 -3.83
C CYS A 263 -6.66 10.10 -3.04
N SER A 264 -7.04 11.28 -3.51
CA SER A 264 -6.90 12.53 -2.76
C SER A 264 -8.15 13.38 -2.89
N ARG A 265 -8.38 14.28 -1.92
CA ARG A 265 -9.50 15.23 -1.93
C ARG A 265 -9.00 16.65 -1.99
N PRO A 266 -8.75 17.20 -3.20
CA PRO A 266 -8.25 18.55 -3.33
C PRO A 266 -9.29 19.59 -2.91
N ILE A 267 -8.82 20.69 -2.33
CA ILE A 267 -9.67 21.86 -2.07
C ILE A 267 -10.08 22.45 -3.41
N ASN A 268 -11.38 22.70 -3.54
CA ASN A 268 -11.97 23.23 -4.77
C ASN A 268 -11.21 24.46 -5.28
N GLY A 269 -10.86 24.43 -6.57
CA GLY A 269 -10.14 25.49 -7.27
C GLY A 269 -8.63 25.59 -6.98
N LEU A 270 -8.11 24.91 -5.95
CA LEU A 270 -6.70 25.00 -5.56
C LEU A 270 -5.85 23.81 -6.01
N ARG A 271 -6.46 22.69 -6.37
CA ARG A 271 -5.77 21.44 -6.72
C ARG A 271 -4.75 20.97 -5.65
N ARG A 272 -5.00 21.29 -4.37
CA ARG A 272 -4.17 20.92 -3.21
C ARG A 272 -4.94 20.05 -2.26
N SER A 273 -4.36 18.95 -1.83
CA SER A 273 -4.96 17.95 -0.95
C SER A 273 -4.27 17.98 0.41
N PRO A 274 -4.79 18.73 1.41
CA PRO A 274 -4.13 18.88 2.71
C PRO A 274 -4.11 17.58 3.52
N MET A 275 -4.99 16.62 3.21
CA MET A 275 -5.01 15.31 3.86
C MET A 275 -4.00 14.32 3.24
N GLY A 276 -3.29 14.72 2.19
CA GLY A 276 -2.38 13.85 1.46
C GLY A 276 -3.09 12.81 0.60
N ARG A 277 -2.57 11.59 0.60
CA ARG A 277 -3.10 10.43 -0.10
C ARG A 277 -3.94 9.61 0.87
N GLU A 278 -5.20 9.38 0.52
CA GLU A 278 -6.18 8.63 1.31
C GLU A 278 -6.52 7.32 0.60
N THR A 279 -7.14 6.38 1.30
CA THR A 279 -7.61 5.11 0.70
C THR A 279 -9.12 5.12 0.55
N ALA A 280 -9.59 4.83 -0.66
CA ALA A 280 -10.99 4.63 -1.00
C ALA A 280 -11.26 3.19 -1.46
N ILE A 281 -12.52 2.80 -1.57
CA ILE A 281 -12.96 1.48 -2.00
C ILE A 281 -14.06 1.61 -3.06
N GLN A 282 -14.05 0.71 -4.05
CA GLN A 282 -15.09 0.61 -5.07
C GLN A 282 -15.60 -0.82 -5.16
N LYS A 283 -16.88 -1.01 -5.43
CA LYS A 283 -17.43 -2.33 -5.74
C LYS A 283 -17.24 -2.65 -7.21
N ALA A 284 -16.91 -3.89 -7.51
CA ALA A 284 -16.57 -4.34 -8.85
C ALA A 284 -17.21 -5.70 -9.16
N TYR A 285 -17.23 -6.05 -10.44
CA TYR A 285 -17.69 -7.35 -10.92
C TYR A 285 -16.90 -7.77 -12.17
N TRP A 286 -16.81 -9.09 -12.41
CA TRP A 286 -16.26 -9.63 -13.65
C TRP A 286 -17.35 -9.64 -14.72
N ASP A 287 -17.11 -8.98 -15.85
CA ASP A 287 -18.02 -9.00 -17.00
C ASP A 287 -18.00 -10.35 -17.75
N GLU A 288 -18.83 -10.50 -18.77
CA GLU A 288 -18.94 -11.72 -19.56
C GLU A 288 -17.66 -12.06 -20.34
N ASP A 289 -16.86 -11.04 -20.69
CA ASP A 289 -15.57 -11.20 -21.36
C ASP A 289 -14.42 -11.51 -20.39
N GLY A 290 -14.73 -11.55 -19.08
CA GLY A 290 -13.78 -11.85 -18.01
C GLY A 290 -12.91 -10.65 -17.62
N TRP A 291 -13.36 -9.40 -17.84
CA TRP A 291 -12.69 -8.22 -17.36
C TRP A 291 -13.36 -7.64 -16.12
N LEU A 292 -12.55 -7.05 -15.23
CA LEU A 292 -13.07 -6.41 -14.03
C LEU A 292 -13.65 -5.04 -14.37
N LYS A 293 -14.86 -4.73 -13.88
CA LYS A 293 -15.58 -3.48 -14.10
C LYS A 293 -16.11 -2.94 -12.78
N LEU A 294 -16.26 -1.62 -12.68
CA LEU A 294 -16.95 -1.00 -11.55
C LEU A 294 -18.46 -1.31 -11.61
N GLU A 295 -19.08 -1.62 -10.46
CA GLU A 295 -20.50 -1.97 -10.37
C GLU A 295 -21.40 -0.81 -10.85
N GLU A 296 -21.06 0.42 -10.52
CA GLU A 296 -21.80 1.61 -10.91
C GLU A 296 -21.58 2.00 -12.39
N GLY A 297 -20.70 1.31 -13.11
CA GLY A 297 -20.36 1.57 -14.51
C GLY A 297 -19.24 2.61 -14.68
N GLY A 298 -18.74 2.78 -15.92
CA GLY A 298 -17.62 3.66 -16.19
C GLY A 298 -16.32 3.22 -15.52
N ASN A 299 -15.45 4.21 -15.26
CA ASN A 299 -14.15 4.00 -14.60
C ASN A 299 -13.79 5.12 -13.61
N GLU A 300 -14.77 5.94 -13.23
CA GLU A 300 -14.57 7.02 -12.26
C GLU A 300 -14.79 6.53 -10.82
N PRO A 301 -14.02 7.03 -9.82
CA PRO A 301 -14.22 6.66 -8.42
C PRO A 301 -15.50 7.32 -7.84
N TYR A 302 -16.30 6.53 -7.15
CA TYR A 302 -17.52 6.96 -6.49
C TYR A 302 -17.28 7.37 -5.03
N GLU A 303 -17.89 8.48 -4.58
CA GLU A 303 -17.85 8.92 -3.19
C GLU A 303 -18.65 8.01 -2.25
N THR A 304 -19.62 7.30 -2.81
CA THR A 304 -20.49 6.38 -2.07
C THR A 304 -20.67 5.11 -2.88
N VAL A 305 -20.42 3.99 -2.26
CA VAL A 305 -20.51 2.66 -2.86
C VAL A 305 -21.62 1.87 -2.18
N SER A 306 -22.25 0.96 -2.91
CA SER A 306 -23.28 0.07 -2.38
C SER A 306 -22.75 -0.70 -1.15
N GLN A 307 -23.65 -0.97 -0.21
CA GLN A 307 -23.27 -1.71 1.01
C GLN A 307 -22.92 -3.14 0.67
N VAL A 308 -21.84 -3.60 1.26
CA VAL A 308 -21.42 -5.01 1.24
C VAL A 308 -22.44 -5.88 1.96
N ASN A 309 -22.62 -7.11 1.48
CA ASN A 309 -23.46 -8.12 2.13
C ASN A 309 -22.71 -8.80 3.29
N LEU A 310 -22.31 -8.00 4.28
CA LEU A 310 -21.67 -8.44 5.52
C LEU A 310 -22.39 -7.81 6.71
N GLU A 311 -22.38 -8.51 7.84
CA GLU A 311 -22.93 -7.98 9.08
C GLU A 311 -22.12 -6.77 9.58
N PRO A 312 -22.76 -5.64 9.89
CA PRO A 312 -22.05 -4.47 10.37
C PRO A 312 -21.25 -4.75 11.66
N HIS A 313 -19.99 -4.37 11.66
CA HIS A 313 -19.08 -4.58 12.78
C HIS A 313 -18.38 -3.26 13.20
N PRO A 314 -19.12 -2.34 13.88
CA PRO A 314 -18.52 -1.09 14.32
C PRO A 314 -17.52 -1.33 15.47
N TRP A 315 -16.35 -0.70 15.36
CA TRP A 315 -15.35 -0.70 16.41
C TRP A 315 -15.66 0.34 17.50
N THR A 316 -15.15 0.12 18.70
CA THR A 316 -15.14 1.14 19.75
C THR A 316 -14.43 2.38 19.22
N LYS A 317 -15.08 3.54 19.34
CA LYS A 317 -14.50 4.80 18.87
C LYS A 317 -13.36 5.23 19.77
N GLU A 318 -12.28 5.71 19.16
CA GLU A 318 -11.20 6.33 19.88
C GLU A 318 -11.69 7.57 20.65
N PRO A 319 -11.13 7.86 21.82
CA PRO A 319 -11.53 9.02 22.61
C PRO A 319 -11.17 10.32 21.86
N GLN A 320 -12.11 11.26 21.83
CA GLN A 320 -11.87 12.58 21.21
C GLN A 320 -10.83 13.41 21.97
N LYS A 321 -10.59 13.09 23.21
CA LYS A 321 -9.59 13.73 24.10
C LYS A 321 -8.77 12.63 24.75
N LEU A 322 -7.46 12.72 24.58
CA LEU A 322 -6.52 11.84 25.25
C LEU A 322 -5.93 12.55 26.47
N GLU A 323 -6.08 11.92 27.64
CA GLU A 323 -5.34 12.32 28.84
C GLU A 323 -4.11 11.41 28.98
N PHE A 324 -2.92 12.01 28.94
CA PHE A 324 -1.65 11.27 28.90
C PHE A 324 -1.27 10.62 30.25
N LYS A 325 -2.25 10.08 30.99
CA LYS A 325 -2.06 9.18 32.13
C LYS A 325 -1.98 7.73 31.64
N ILE A 326 -1.07 7.47 30.71
CA ILE A 326 -0.89 6.23 29.97
C ILE A 326 0.59 5.85 29.99
N GLU A 327 0.87 4.55 29.88
CA GLU A 327 2.25 4.03 29.88
C GLU A 327 2.93 4.17 28.51
N SER A 328 2.13 4.14 27.43
CA SER A 328 2.62 4.27 26.06
C SER A 328 1.65 5.07 25.19
N LEU A 329 2.14 5.72 24.16
CA LEU A 329 1.29 6.37 23.17
C LEU A 329 0.44 5.32 22.42
N PRO A 330 -0.85 5.63 22.12
CA PRO A 330 -1.66 4.81 21.23
C PRO A 330 -1.01 4.66 19.85
N ASN A 331 -1.32 3.56 19.18
CA ASN A 331 -0.71 3.22 17.88
C ASN A 331 -1.02 4.20 16.73
N TYR A 332 -1.96 5.11 16.88
CA TYR A 332 -2.21 6.18 15.89
C TYR A 332 -1.24 7.36 16.00
N PHE A 333 -0.35 7.38 17.01
CA PHE A 333 0.75 8.33 17.04
C PHE A 333 1.90 7.84 16.18
N GLN A 334 2.39 8.70 15.32
CA GLN A 334 3.58 8.49 14.52
C GLN A 334 4.52 9.68 14.65
N TRP A 335 5.78 9.46 14.35
CA TRP A 335 6.83 10.47 14.37
C TRP A 335 7.86 10.23 13.26
N LEU A 336 8.74 11.19 13.02
CA LEU A 336 9.67 11.08 11.91
C LEU A 336 10.86 10.16 12.22
N ARG A 337 11.10 9.19 11.36
CA ARG A 337 12.31 8.39 11.10
C ARG A 337 12.88 7.56 12.24
N THR A 338 12.95 8.07 13.47
CA THR A 338 13.74 7.44 14.54
C THR A 338 13.00 6.32 15.26
N PRO A 339 13.65 5.16 15.48
CA PRO A 339 13.12 4.11 16.36
C PRO A 339 13.31 4.37 17.86
N TYR A 340 13.81 5.56 18.24
CA TYR A 340 14.17 5.91 19.62
C TYR A 340 13.28 7.03 20.18
N PRO A 341 11.98 6.74 20.49
CA PRO A 341 11.02 7.74 20.92
C PRO A 341 11.41 8.46 22.22
N GLN A 342 12.14 7.80 23.11
CA GLN A 342 12.65 8.38 24.37
C GLN A 342 13.55 9.61 24.16
N ASN A 343 14.06 9.82 22.94
CA ASN A 343 14.93 10.96 22.64
C ASN A 343 14.15 12.26 22.40
N PHE A 344 12.82 12.21 22.23
CA PHE A 344 12.04 13.40 21.88
C PHE A 344 10.70 13.52 22.62
N TYR A 345 10.24 12.50 23.35
CA TYR A 345 9.09 12.66 24.24
C TYR A 345 9.22 11.88 25.55
N SER A 346 8.42 12.30 26.54
CA SER A 346 8.21 11.59 27.79
C SER A 346 6.74 11.66 28.22
N LEU A 347 6.24 10.56 28.76
CA LEU A 347 4.92 10.46 29.42
C LEU A 347 5.05 10.51 30.95
N THR A 348 6.25 10.39 31.50
CA THR A 348 6.51 10.23 32.94
C THR A 348 7.10 11.47 33.61
N GLU A 349 7.78 12.36 32.88
CA GLU A 349 8.38 13.58 33.47
C GLU A 349 7.34 14.57 34.01
N ARG A 350 6.14 14.56 33.44
CA ARG A 350 5.00 15.34 33.93
C ARG A 350 3.75 14.50 33.78
N GLU A 351 3.27 13.91 34.84
CA GLU A 351 2.09 13.05 34.85
C GLU A 351 0.89 13.72 34.20
N GLY A 352 0.21 13.01 33.33
CA GLY A 352 -0.97 13.47 32.57
C GLY A 352 -0.67 14.39 31.40
N PHE A 353 0.60 14.56 31.03
CA PHE A 353 1.02 15.38 29.88
C PHE A 353 1.97 14.62 28.96
N LEU A 354 1.85 14.83 27.66
CA LEU A 354 2.88 14.49 26.70
C LEU A 354 3.92 15.62 26.71
N ARG A 355 5.13 15.34 27.19
CA ARG A 355 6.24 16.27 27.09
C ARG A 355 7.01 16.01 25.80
N LEU A 356 7.18 17.05 24.99
CA LEU A 356 8.01 17.02 23.78
C LEU A 356 9.33 17.75 24.04
N TYR A 357 10.43 17.15 23.61
CA TYR A 357 11.75 17.78 23.65
C TYR A 357 12.03 18.46 22.33
N GLY A 358 12.32 19.76 22.36
CA GLY A 358 12.71 20.50 21.18
C GLY A 358 13.98 19.92 20.56
N LYS A 359 14.01 19.83 19.25
CA LYS A 359 15.16 19.41 18.46
C LYS A 359 15.60 20.54 17.51
N GLN A 360 16.61 20.27 16.67
CA GLN A 360 17.26 21.31 15.88
C GLN A 360 16.34 21.91 14.82
N SER A 361 15.89 21.11 13.85
CA SER A 361 15.00 21.57 12.79
C SER A 361 14.40 20.38 12.03
N LEU A 362 13.35 20.63 11.24
CA LEU A 362 12.77 19.63 10.34
C LEU A 362 13.76 19.15 9.28
N GLY A 363 14.72 19.98 8.88
CA GLY A 363 15.77 19.61 7.95
C GLY A 363 16.86 18.71 8.53
N ASN A 364 16.90 18.49 9.85
CA ASN A 364 17.82 17.53 10.46
C ASN A 364 17.22 16.12 10.44
N GLN A 365 17.55 15.36 9.40
CA GLN A 365 17.01 14.03 9.18
C GLN A 365 17.48 12.96 10.18
N PHE A 366 18.41 13.27 11.06
CA PHE A 366 18.90 12.37 12.12
C PHE A 366 18.23 12.60 13.47
N GLU A 367 17.83 13.84 13.80
CA GLU A 367 17.33 14.24 15.12
C GLU A 367 16.02 15.01 15.04
N GLN A 368 15.07 14.53 14.29
CA GLN A 368 13.76 15.18 14.17
C GLN A 368 12.84 14.85 15.34
N ALA A 369 11.94 15.75 15.64
CA ALA A 369 10.99 15.66 16.74
C ALA A 369 9.57 16.07 16.34
N LEU A 370 9.17 15.82 15.10
CA LEU A 370 7.78 15.98 14.68
C LEU A 370 6.97 14.71 15.03
N ILE A 371 5.83 14.91 15.67
CA ILE A 371 4.86 13.88 16.03
C ILE A 371 3.54 14.17 15.34
#